data_c1c7abf96be93aa7c07f96bf34392646
#
_entry.id   c1c7abf96be93aa7c07f96bf34392646
#
_cell.length_a   1.000
_cell.length_b   1.000
_cell.length_c   1.000
_cell.angle_alpha   90.00
_cell.angle_beta   90.00
_cell.angle_gamma   90.00
#
_symmetry.space_group_name_H-M   'P 1'
#
loop_
_entity.id
_entity.type
_entity.pdbx_description
1 polymer ?
#
loop_
_entity_poly.entity_id
_entity_poly.type
_entity_poly.pdbx_seq_one_letter_code
_entity_poly.pdbx_strand_id
1 'polypeptide(L)'
;MEEGKEPVIFPLSGCQSCGGNAVAGVFDGMGGEECGETAAWIAARRAVRISAERDPLKELEDFCRDANDQICVWAEKHGIRSMGTTAAVLVFGRREIGLCNIGDSKIFRFSQNRLEQISVDHYAVGIYGRKPPLSQNLGIPEKELLIDPYLAVGSYSGGDIYLLCSDGLTDMVEREEIASTLSDTPFEEAAERLLNRALENGGKDNITILLCRIERERKSLFERLFGREK
;
A
#
# COMPACT_ATOMS: atom_id res chain seq x y z
N MET A 1 14.48 7.00 30.38
CA MET A 1 14.85 7.74 29.15
C MET A 1 15.46 6.69 28.23
N GLU A 2 14.64 6.11 27.36
CA GLU A 2 15.14 5.22 26.31
C GLU A 2 15.79 6.09 25.25
N GLU A 3 17.06 5.83 24.96
CA GLU A 3 17.77 6.43 23.83
C GLU A 3 17.00 6.11 22.55
N GLY A 4 16.53 7.16 21.88
CA GLY A 4 15.84 7.05 20.61
C GLY A 4 16.74 6.33 19.60
N LYS A 5 16.31 5.17 19.14
CA LYS A 5 16.93 4.54 17.98
C LYS A 5 16.75 5.48 16.80
N GLU A 6 17.86 5.89 16.20
CA GLU A 6 17.81 6.65 14.95
C GLU A 6 17.01 5.86 13.90
N PRO A 7 16.13 6.52 13.12
CA PRO A 7 15.37 5.85 12.08
C PRO A 7 16.34 5.20 11.08
N VAL A 8 16.18 3.90 10.86
CA VAL A 8 16.94 3.19 9.84
C VAL A 8 16.28 3.49 8.51
N ILE A 9 16.87 4.41 7.74
CA ILE A 9 16.44 4.70 6.38
C ILE A 9 17.08 3.64 5.47
N PHE A 10 16.25 2.77 4.89
CA PHE A 10 16.65 1.95 3.75
C PHE A 10 16.19 2.67 2.48
N PRO A 11 17.05 3.42 1.79
CA PRO A 11 16.68 3.94 0.49
C PRO A 11 16.64 2.78 -0.50
N LEU A 12 15.52 2.10 -0.63
CA LEU A 12 15.23 1.29 -1.81
C LEU A 12 14.79 2.25 -2.94
N SER A 13 15.71 3.06 -3.42
CA SER A 13 15.54 3.75 -4.68
C SER A 13 15.93 2.81 -5.80
N GLY A 14 14.98 2.07 -6.31
CA GLY A 14 15.14 1.22 -7.46
C GLY A 14 13.94 1.41 -8.36
N CYS A 15 14.11 2.06 -9.51
CA CYS A 15 13.12 2.03 -10.56
C CYS A 15 13.23 0.68 -11.27
N GLN A 16 12.31 -0.24 -10.99
CA GLN A 16 12.18 -1.49 -11.72
C GLN A 16 11.00 -1.35 -12.69
N SER A 17 11.26 -1.43 -14.00
CA SER A 17 10.19 -1.58 -14.96
C SER A 17 9.73 -3.04 -14.96
N CYS A 18 8.49 -3.27 -14.56
CA CYS A 18 7.86 -4.58 -14.63
C CYS A 18 7.05 -4.69 -15.92
N GLY A 19 7.34 -5.69 -16.75
CA GLY A 19 6.54 -6.00 -17.93
C GLY A 19 5.22 -6.66 -17.55
N GLY A 20 4.14 -5.89 -17.53
CA GLY A 20 2.78 -6.41 -17.68
C GLY A 20 2.08 -6.95 -16.44
N ASN A 21 2.71 -7.70 -15.57
CA ASN A 21 2.07 -8.28 -14.39
C ASN A 21 2.91 -7.98 -13.15
N ALA A 22 2.37 -7.19 -12.22
CA ALA A 22 3.10 -6.78 -11.02
C ALA A 22 2.18 -6.78 -9.80
N VAL A 23 2.78 -7.00 -8.63
CA VAL A 23 2.13 -6.82 -7.33
C VAL A 23 2.92 -5.77 -6.56
N ALA A 24 2.22 -4.79 -6.01
CA ALA A 24 2.77 -3.76 -5.15
C ALA A 24 2.04 -3.79 -3.81
N GLY A 25 2.74 -3.66 -2.69
CA GLY A 25 2.12 -3.72 -1.38
C GLY A 25 2.87 -2.95 -0.31
N VAL A 26 2.13 -2.34 0.62
CA VAL A 26 2.62 -1.74 1.86
C VAL A 26 1.93 -2.43 3.02
N PHE A 27 2.72 -2.81 4.02
CA PHE A 27 2.30 -3.53 5.20
C PHE A 27 2.87 -2.80 6.42
N ASP A 28 1.99 -2.25 7.24
CA ASP A 28 2.37 -1.50 8.42
C ASP A 28 2.07 -2.33 9.66
N GLY A 29 3.13 -2.77 10.34
CA GLY A 29 3.03 -3.57 11.55
C GLY A 29 2.64 -2.71 12.74
N MET A 30 1.58 -3.07 13.45
CA MET A 30 1.06 -2.28 14.56
C MET A 30 2.05 -2.22 15.72
N GLY A 31 2.62 -1.03 15.98
CA GLY A 31 3.69 -0.81 16.94
C GLY A 31 3.27 -0.89 18.42
N GLY A 32 1.97 -0.88 18.73
CA GLY A 32 1.44 -1.12 20.07
C GLY A 32 1.28 -2.60 20.42
N GLU A 33 1.45 -3.48 19.44
CA GLU A 33 1.32 -4.91 19.56
C GLU A 33 2.71 -5.59 19.54
N GLU A 34 2.82 -6.74 20.18
CA GLU A 34 4.07 -7.52 20.14
C GLU A 34 4.32 -8.02 18.70
N CYS A 35 5.54 -7.86 18.21
CA CYS A 35 5.99 -8.40 16.92
C CYS A 35 5.21 -7.90 15.66
N GLY A 36 4.79 -6.62 15.63
CA GLY A 36 4.13 -6.02 14.46
C GLY A 36 4.97 -6.14 13.16
N GLU A 37 6.29 -5.96 13.26
CA GLU A 37 7.23 -6.13 12.14
C GLU A 37 7.22 -7.56 11.58
N THR A 38 7.00 -8.57 12.45
CA THR A 38 6.90 -9.97 12.03
C THR A 38 5.57 -10.20 11.30
N ALA A 39 4.47 -9.61 11.75
CA ALA A 39 3.18 -9.69 11.07
C ALA A 39 3.27 -9.07 9.67
N ALA A 40 3.85 -7.87 9.55
CA ALA A 40 4.08 -7.20 8.27
C ALA A 40 4.95 -8.05 7.33
N TRP A 41 6.03 -8.66 7.85
CA TRP A 41 6.89 -9.53 7.08
C TRP A 41 6.18 -10.81 6.58
N ILE A 42 5.36 -11.45 7.43
CA ILE A 42 4.56 -12.61 7.03
C ILE A 42 3.61 -12.22 5.90
N ALA A 43 2.86 -11.11 6.05
CA ALA A 43 1.94 -10.63 5.02
C ALA A 43 2.67 -10.32 3.70
N ALA A 44 3.80 -9.61 3.73
CA ALA A 44 4.60 -9.30 2.55
C ALA A 44 5.07 -10.57 1.82
N ARG A 45 5.52 -11.59 2.57
CA ARG A 45 5.91 -12.89 1.99
C ARG A 45 4.76 -13.67 1.37
N ARG A 46 3.54 -13.48 1.85
CA ARG A 46 2.35 -14.08 1.23
C ARG A 46 1.95 -13.33 -0.03
N ALA A 47 2.04 -12.00 -0.04
CA ALA A 47 1.74 -11.17 -1.21
C ALA A 47 2.57 -11.52 -2.45
N VAL A 48 3.82 -11.96 -2.27
CA VAL A 48 4.69 -12.43 -3.38
C VAL A 48 4.09 -13.63 -4.15
N ARG A 49 3.11 -14.34 -3.59
CA ARG A 49 2.46 -15.49 -4.23
C ARG A 49 1.23 -15.13 -5.04
N ILE A 50 0.78 -13.90 -4.97
CA ILE A 50 -0.38 -13.41 -5.75
C ILE A 50 -0.03 -13.50 -7.24
N SER A 51 -0.93 -14.09 -8.01
CA SER A 51 -0.78 -14.18 -9.46
C SER A 51 -1.59 -13.10 -10.16
N ALA A 52 -0.90 -12.18 -10.82
CA ALA A 52 -1.55 -11.14 -11.62
C ALA A 52 -2.16 -11.67 -12.96
N GLU A 53 -2.07 -12.98 -13.22
CA GLU A 53 -2.65 -13.64 -14.40
C GLU A 53 -4.05 -14.22 -14.13
N ARG A 54 -4.44 -14.29 -12.86
CA ARG A 54 -5.71 -14.83 -12.40
C ARG A 54 -6.70 -13.72 -12.04
N ASP A 55 -7.91 -14.11 -11.64
CA ASP A 55 -8.91 -13.19 -11.11
C ASP A 55 -8.34 -12.44 -9.91
N PRO A 56 -8.15 -11.12 -10.03
CA PRO A 56 -7.48 -10.34 -8.99
C PRO A 56 -8.27 -10.27 -7.68
N LEU A 57 -9.61 -10.30 -7.72
CA LEU A 57 -10.42 -10.29 -6.49
C LEU A 57 -10.21 -11.57 -5.70
N LYS A 58 -10.25 -12.71 -6.40
CA LYS A 58 -10.04 -14.00 -5.74
C LYS A 58 -8.63 -14.15 -5.19
N GLU A 59 -7.62 -13.77 -5.94
CA GLU A 59 -6.21 -13.82 -5.49
C GLU A 59 -6.00 -12.93 -4.26
N LEU A 60 -6.61 -11.75 -4.22
CA LEU A 60 -6.52 -10.83 -3.09
C LEU A 60 -7.31 -11.32 -1.86
N GLU A 61 -8.49 -11.92 -2.06
CA GLU A 61 -9.25 -12.55 -0.97
C GLU A 61 -8.48 -13.74 -0.37
N ASP A 62 -7.96 -14.64 -1.24
CA ASP A 62 -7.18 -15.80 -0.82
C ASP A 62 -5.88 -15.35 -0.11
N PHE A 63 -5.24 -14.27 -0.58
CA PHE A 63 -4.11 -13.65 0.08
C PHE A 63 -4.45 -13.18 1.49
N CYS A 64 -5.53 -12.42 1.68
CA CYS A 64 -5.91 -11.90 2.99
C CYS A 64 -6.16 -13.02 3.98
N ARG A 65 -6.89 -14.07 3.56
CA ARG A 65 -7.17 -15.24 4.40
C ARG A 65 -5.88 -15.98 4.78
N ASP A 66 -5.05 -16.30 3.80
CA ASP A 66 -3.80 -17.03 4.04
C ASP A 66 -2.82 -16.22 4.90
N ALA A 67 -2.68 -14.92 4.65
CA ALA A 67 -1.82 -14.06 5.46
C ALA A 67 -2.32 -13.96 6.91
N ASN A 68 -3.62 -13.75 7.11
CA ASN A 68 -4.24 -13.71 8.44
C ASN A 68 -4.00 -15.00 9.21
N ASP A 69 -4.27 -16.15 8.59
CA ASP A 69 -4.08 -17.47 9.20
C ASP A 69 -2.63 -17.71 9.61
N GLN A 70 -1.68 -17.34 8.73
CA GLN A 70 -0.25 -17.53 9.02
C GLN A 70 0.23 -16.63 10.16
N ILE A 71 -0.28 -15.39 10.27
CA ILE A 71 0.02 -14.50 11.39
C ILE A 71 -0.54 -15.08 12.68
N CYS A 72 -1.80 -15.54 12.69
CA CYS A 72 -2.43 -16.15 13.86
C CYS A 72 -1.70 -17.44 14.32
N VAL A 73 -1.35 -18.32 13.39
CA VAL A 73 -0.57 -19.55 13.67
C VAL A 73 0.80 -19.22 14.25
N TRP A 74 1.46 -18.20 13.71
CA TRP A 74 2.77 -17.78 14.22
C TRP A 74 2.64 -17.21 15.64
N ALA A 75 1.66 -16.35 15.88
CA ALA A 75 1.37 -15.79 17.21
C ALA A 75 1.11 -16.89 18.26
N GLU A 76 0.22 -17.83 17.95
CA GLU A 76 -0.11 -18.95 18.83
C GLU A 76 1.14 -19.79 19.18
N LYS A 77 1.94 -20.14 18.17
CA LYS A 77 3.18 -20.92 18.34
C LYS A 77 4.19 -20.25 19.24
N HIS A 78 4.26 -18.92 19.26
CA HIS A 78 5.23 -18.15 20.04
C HIS A 78 4.64 -17.57 21.34
N GLY A 79 3.39 -17.88 21.67
CA GLY A 79 2.72 -17.40 22.88
C GLY A 79 2.43 -15.89 22.85
N ILE A 80 2.37 -15.28 21.65
CA ILE A 80 2.04 -13.88 21.44
C ILE A 80 0.52 -13.74 21.48
N ARG A 81 0.01 -12.83 22.31
CA ARG A 81 -1.45 -12.65 22.49
C ARG A 81 -2.09 -11.90 21.35
N SER A 82 -1.39 -10.88 20.85
CA SER A 82 -1.88 -10.00 19.80
C SER A 82 -0.72 -9.51 18.95
N MET A 83 -0.82 -9.66 17.65
CA MET A 83 0.07 -9.08 16.67
C MET A 83 -0.71 -8.87 15.38
N GLY A 84 -0.40 -7.81 14.66
CA GLY A 84 -1.12 -7.53 13.44
C GLY A 84 -0.40 -6.58 12.50
N THR A 85 -0.96 -6.47 11.31
CA THR A 85 -0.47 -5.55 10.28
C THR A 85 -1.61 -5.07 9.39
N THR A 86 -1.48 -3.88 8.86
CA THR A 86 -2.30 -3.43 7.73
C THR A 86 -1.87 -4.16 6.45
N ALA A 87 -2.69 -4.04 5.41
CA ALA A 87 -2.27 -4.38 4.05
C ALA A 87 -2.92 -3.42 3.06
N ALA A 88 -2.10 -2.76 2.25
CA ALA A 88 -2.51 -1.98 1.10
C ALA A 88 -1.82 -2.60 -0.12
N VAL A 89 -2.58 -3.29 -0.98
CA VAL A 89 -2.04 -4.12 -2.07
C VAL A 89 -2.71 -3.78 -3.40
N LEU A 90 -1.90 -3.65 -4.45
CA LEU A 90 -2.34 -3.54 -5.84
C LEU A 90 -1.79 -4.71 -6.67
N VAL A 91 -2.65 -5.27 -7.50
CA VAL A 91 -2.30 -6.30 -8.49
C VAL A 91 -2.54 -5.72 -9.88
N PHE A 92 -1.46 -5.48 -10.60
CA PHE A 92 -1.52 -4.96 -11.97
C PHE A 92 -1.61 -6.13 -12.95
N GLY A 93 -2.80 -6.37 -13.47
CA GLY A 93 -3.04 -7.29 -14.59
C GLY A 93 -2.90 -6.57 -15.94
N ARG A 94 -3.19 -7.28 -17.03
CA ARG A 94 -3.01 -6.72 -18.39
C ARG A 94 -3.94 -5.54 -18.72
N ARG A 95 -5.14 -5.50 -18.17
CA ARG A 95 -6.17 -4.49 -18.48
C ARG A 95 -6.89 -3.94 -17.25
N GLU A 96 -6.66 -4.54 -16.11
CA GLU A 96 -7.30 -4.22 -14.85
C GLU A 96 -6.32 -4.20 -13.70
N ILE A 97 -6.67 -3.50 -12.67
CA ILE A 97 -5.94 -3.43 -11.42
C ILE A 97 -6.85 -3.93 -10.32
N GLY A 98 -6.39 -4.94 -9.59
CA GLY A 98 -7.01 -5.38 -8.34
C GLY A 98 -6.48 -4.57 -7.18
N LEU A 99 -7.34 -4.25 -6.24
CA LEU A 99 -7.03 -3.50 -5.03
C LEU A 99 -7.52 -4.27 -3.80
N CYS A 100 -6.67 -4.35 -2.80
CA CYS A 100 -7.00 -4.80 -1.45
C CYS A 100 -6.51 -3.79 -0.43
N ASN A 101 -7.38 -3.48 0.53
CA ASN A 101 -7.00 -2.69 1.69
C ASN A 101 -7.62 -3.30 2.95
N ILE A 102 -6.82 -3.45 4.00
CA ILE A 102 -7.25 -3.76 5.35
C ILE A 102 -6.38 -2.97 6.34
N GLY A 103 -7.02 -2.22 7.25
CA GLY A 103 -6.36 -1.24 8.12
C GLY A 103 -6.46 0.18 7.57
N ASP A 104 -5.51 1.04 7.88
CA ASP A 104 -5.48 2.48 7.55
C ASP A 104 -4.28 2.90 6.70
N SER A 105 -3.44 1.96 6.26
CA SER A 105 -2.52 2.23 5.14
C SER A 105 -3.34 2.56 3.91
N LYS A 106 -2.90 3.54 3.12
CA LYS A 106 -3.73 4.13 2.06
C LYS A 106 -3.23 3.82 0.67
N ILE A 107 -4.18 3.79 -0.26
CA ILE A 107 -3.89 3.71 -1.70
C ILE A 107 -4.55 4.90 -2.37
N PHE A 108 -3.73 5.70 -3.05
CA PHE A 108 -4.18 6.81 -3.87
C PHE A 108 -3.89 6.54 -5.35
N ARG A 109 -4.76 7.07 -6.19
CA ARG A 109 -4.53 7.23 -7.63
C ARG A 109 -4.36 8.70 -7.94
N PHE A 110 -3.26 9.05 -8.59
CA PHE A 110 -3.04 10.37 -9.17
C PHE A 110 -3.17 10.28 -10.69
N SER A 111 -4.15 10.97 -11.22
CA SER A 111 -4.47 11.00 -12.65
C SER A 111 -5.03 12.36 -13.01
N GLN A 112 -4.65 12.93 -14.15
CA GLN A 112 -5.14 14.23 -14.62
C GLN A 112 -5.00 15.35 -13.56
N ASN A 113 -3.88 15.39 -12.85
CA ASN A 113 -3.59 16.34 -11.76
C ASN A 113 -4.57 16.25 -10.56
N ARG A 114 -5.24 15.13 -10.40
CA ARG A 114 -6.14 14.87 -9.26
C ARG A 114 -5.65 13.66 -8.49
N LEU A 115 -5.50 13.83 -7.18
CA LEU A 115 -5.23 12.76 -6.22
C LEU A 115 -6.54 12.26 -5.63
N GLU A 116 -6.80 10.98 -5.74
CA GLU A 116 -8.00 10.33 -5.21
C GLU A 116 -7.59 9.13 -4.35
N GLN A 117 -8.07 9.06 -3.12
CA GLN A 117 -7.94 7.87 -2.31
C GLN A 117 -8.92 6.82 -2.84
N ILE A 118 -8.39 5.66 -3.22
CA ILE A 118 -9.17 4.55 -3.78
C ILE A 118 -9.28 3.36 -2.79
N SER A 119 -8.58 3.44 -1.66
CA SER A 119 -8.74 2.53 -0.50
C SER A 119 -9.79 3.05 0.48
N VAL A 120 -10.27 2.18 1.36
CA VAL A 120 -11.20 2.53 2.44
C VAL A 120 -10.51 2.23 3.76
N ASP A 121 -10.39 3.24 4.63
CA ASP A 121 -9.78 3.09 5.93
C ASP A 121 -10.71 2.34 6.91
N HIS A 122 -10.15 1.44 7.70
CA HIS A 122 -10.90 0.64 8.68
C HIS A 122 -10.70 1.19 10.09
N TYR A 123 -11.45 2.22 10.43
CA TYR A 123 -11.48 2.78 11.78
C TYR A 123 -12.72 2.33 12.56
N ALA A 124 -12.55 2.11 13.84
CA ALA A 124 -13.68 1.82 14.73
C ALA A 124 -14.61 3.03 14.82
N VAL A 125 -15.93 2.76 14.77
CA VAL A 125 -16.97 3.79 14.91
C VAL A 125 -17.12 4.16 16.38
N GLY A 126 -17.04 5.46 16.69
CA GLY A 126 -17.20 5.95 18.06
C GLY A 126 -16.72 7.38 18.23
N ILE A 127 -16.78 7.87 19.47
CA ILE A 127 -16.22 9.17 19.86
C ILE A 127 -14.89 8.91 20.53
N TYR A 128 -13.81 9.30 19.88
CA TYR A 128 -12.45 9.16 20.38
C TYR A 128 -11.81 10.53 20.53
N GLY A 129 -11.11 10.78 21.65
CA GLY A 129 -10.33 12.01 21.87
C GLY A 129 -9.01 12.04 21.10
N ARG A 130 -8.75 11.03 20.26
CA ARG A 130 -7.56 10.83 19.42
C ARG A 130 -7.95 10.06 18.17
N LYS A 131 -6.97 9.76 17.29
CA LYS A 131 -7.15 8.86 16.15
C LYS A 131 -7.88 7.57 16.60
N PRO A 132 -8.98 7.16 15.94
CA PRO A 132 -9.69 5.94 16.29
C PRO A 132 -8.80 4.71 16.15
N PRO A 133 -8.99 3.68 16.96
CA PRO A 133 -8.30 2.40 16.72
C PRO A 133 -8.78 1.75 15.43
N LEU A 134 -7.98 0.86 14.87
CA LEU A 134 -8.38 0.05 13.72
C LEU A 134 -9.53 -0.86 14.08
N SER A 135 -10.48 -1.02 13.18
CA SER A 135 -11.57 -2.00 13.26
C SER A 135 -11.24 -3.30 12.55
N GLN A 136 -10.26 -3.27 11.63
CA GLN A 136 -9.83 -4.40 10.81
C GLN A 136 -8.32 -4.34 10.58
N ASN A 137 -7.67 -5.49 10.66
CA ASN A 137 -6.26 -5.72 10.32
C ASN A 137 -6.02 -7.20 10.03
N LEU A 138 -4.89 -7.57 9.49
CA LEU A 138 -4.43 -8.96 9.44
C LEU A 138 -3.83 -9.36 10.79
N GLY A 139 -4.10 -10.60 11.23
CA GLY A 139 -3.66 -11.15 12.52
C GLY A 139 -4.78 -11.27 13.55
N ILE A 140 -6.04 -11.12 13.15
CA ILE A 140 -7.20 -11.32 14.03
C ILE A 140 -7.65 -12.77 13.93
N PRO A 141 -7.69 -13.55 15.04
CA PRO A 141 -8.23 -14.89 15.03
C PRO A 141 -9.71 -14.93 14.61
N GLU A 142 -10.09 -15.85 13.73
CA GLU A 142 -11.47 -15.97 13.21
C GLU A 142 -12.54 -16.07 14.31
N LYS A 143 -12.20 -16.70 15.45
CA LYS A 143 -13.09 -16.79 16.62
C LYS A 143 -13.39 -15.43 17.27
N GLU A 144 -12.56 -14.41 17.03
CA GLU A 144 -12.70 -13.06 17.59
C GLU A 144 -13.43 -12.14 16.60
N LEU A 145 -13.00 -12.13 15.34
CA LEU A 145 -13.61 -11.34 14.29
C LEU A 145 -13.27 -11.95 12.92
N LEU A 146 -14.26 -12.06 12.05
CA LEU A 146 -14.02 -12.35 10.64
C LEU A 146 -13.44 -11.10 9.96
N ILE A 147 -12.27 -11.23 9.35
CA ILE A 147 -11.69 -10.11 8.59
C ILE A 147 -12.53 -9.79 7.36
N ASP A 148 -12.73 -8.51 7.08
CA ASP A 148 -13.51 -7.99 5.96
C ASP A 148 -12.69 -6.94 5.19
N PRO A 149 -11.73 -7.36 4.35
CA PRO A 149 -10.91 -6.44 3.57
C PRO A 149 -11.74 -5.73 2.51
N TYR A 150 -11.45 -4.44 2.27
CA TYR A 150 -11.98 -3.76 1.10
C TYR A 150 -11.29 -4.26 -0.16
N LEU A 151 -12.06 -4.85 -1.07
CA LEU A 151 -11.60 -5.38 -2.35
C LEU A 151 -12.27 -4.65 -3.50
N ALA A 152 -11.52 -4.28 -4.53
CA ALA A 152 -12.05 -3.63 -5.72
C ALA A 152 -11.24 -4.00 -6.97
N VAL A 153 -11.88 -3.87 -8.13
CA VAL A 153 -11.22 -3.94 -9.44
C VAL A 153 -11.50 -2.68 -10.21
N GLY A 154 -10.50 -2.17 -10.88
CA GLY A 154 -10.61 -0.98 -11.71
C GLY A 154 -9.79 -1.08 -12.98
N SER A 155 -9.86 -0.05 -13.80
CA SER A 155 -9.00 0.13 -14.96
C SER A 155 -7.94 1.19 -14.68
N TYR A 156 -6.81 1.10 -15.35
CA TYR A 156 -5.74 2.08 -15.30
C TYR A 156 -5.44 2.64 -16.69
N SER A 157 -4.78 3.77 -16.72
CA SER A 157 -4.38 4.46 -17.96
C SER A 157 -2.90 4.81 -17.94
N GLY A 158 -2.29 4.85 -19.11
CA GLY A 158 -0.90 5.28 -19.23
C GLY A 158 -0.69 6.70 -18.71
N GLY A 159 0.22 6.84 -17.76
CA GLY A 159 0.50 8.07 -17.04
C GLY A 159 -0.14 8.18 -15.66
N ASP A 160 -1.02 7.24 -15.28
CA ASP A 160 -1.50 7.16 -13.90
C ASP A 160 -0.34 6.85 -12.94
N ILE A 161 -0.38 7.46 -11.76
CA ILE A 161 0.53 7.15 -10.65
C ILE A 161 -0.32 6.63 -9.50
N TYR A 162 0.12 5.53 -8.91
CA TYR A 162 -0.45 4.98 -7.69
C TYR A 162 0.53 5.21 -6.55
N LEU A 163 0.04 5.75 -5.44
CA LEU A 163 0.77 5.91 -4.20
C LEU A 163 0.16 4.96 -3.16
N LEU A 164 0.98 4.05 -2.64
CA LEU A 164 0.66 3.24 -1.47
C LEU A 164 1.51 3.77 -0.32
N CYS A 165 0.92 4.00 0.84
CA CYS A 165 1.67 4.50 1.98
C CYS A 165 1.09 4.05 3.31
N SER A 166 1.94 3.98 4.35
CA SER A 166 1.50 3.94 5.73
C SER A 166 0.93 5.29 6.18
N ASP A 167 0.23 5.30 7.30
CA ASP A 167 -0.34 6.52 7.90
C ASP A 167 0.74 7.53 8.31
N GLY A 168 1.97 7.08 8.60
CA GLY A 168 3.12 7.95 8.88
C GLY A 168 3.37 9.02 7.80
N LEU A 169 2.98 8.78 6.54
CA LEU A 169 2.99 9.83 5.52
C LEU A 169 1.79 10.77 5.67
N THR A 170 0.58 10.24 5.70
CA THR A 170 -0.67 11.03 5.62
C THR A 170 -1.03 11.74 6.93
N ASP A 171 -0.46 11.33 8.05
CA ASP A 171 -0.56 12.04 9.32
C ASP A 171 0.38 13.27 9.37
N MET A 172 1.39 13.34 8.47
CA MET A 172 2.38 14.39 8.40
C MET A 172 2.26 15.31 7.18
N VAL A 173 1.70 14.82 6.07
CA VAL A 173 1.63 15.56 4.79
C VAL A 173 0.20 15.62 4.31
N GLU A 174 -0.32 16.82 4.11
CA GLU A 174 -1.68 17.04 3.63
C GLU A 174 -1.85 16.55 2.18
N ARG A 175 -3.08 16.16 1.86
CA ARG A 175 -3.43 15.58 0.56
C ARG A 175 -3.09 16.48 -0.61
N GLU A 176 -3.30 17.77 -0.47
CA GLU A 176 -3.02 18.81 -1.46
C GLU A 176 -1.51 18.90 -1.73
N GLU A 177 -0.70 18.76 -0.69
CA GLU A 177 0.76 18.78 -0.79
C GLU A 177 1.29 17.50 -1.44
N ILE A 178 0.70 16.34 -1.16
CA ILE A 178 1.00 15.09 -1.86
C ILE A 178 0.69 15.26 -3.36
N ALA A 179 -0.48 15.81 -3.70
CA ALA A 179 -0.89 16.03 -5.08
C ALA A 179 0.05 16.96 -5.83
N SER A 180 0.45 18.11 -5.22
CA SER A 180 1.38 19.04 -5.84
C SER A 180 2.78 18.43 -6.01
N THR A 181 3.25 17.63 -5.03
CA THR A 181 4.53 16.95 -5.16
C THR A 181 4.53 15.97 -6.32
N LEU A 182 3.46 15.18 -6.50
CA LEU A 182 3.34 14.24 -7.63
C LEU A 182 3.19 14.95 -8.99
N SER A 183 2.66 16.18 -9.01
CA SER A 183 2.53 16.99 -10.23
C SER A 183 3.85 17.66 -10.63
N ASP A 184 4.56 18.23 -9.67
CA ASP A 184 5.60 19.23 -9.89
C ASP A 184 7.02 18.65 -9.76
N THR A 185 7.13 17.41 -9.32
CA THR A 185 8.42 16.73 -9.09
C THR A 185 8.61 15.59 -10.09
N PRO A 186 9.83 15.37 -10.61
CA PRO A 186 10.14 14.17 -11.37
C PRO A 186 9.74 12.91 -10.58
N PHE A 187 9.14 11.93 -11.27
CA PHE A 187 8.61 10.73 -10.61
C PHE A 187 9.66 10.02 -9.75
N GLU A 188 10.88 9.98 -10.22
CA GLU A 188 12.00 9.30 -9.56
C GLU A 188 12.42 9.97 -8.24
N GLU A 189 12.08 11.25 -8.06
CA GLU A 189 12.40 12.07 -6.87
C GLU A 189 11.19 12.25 -5.94
N ALA A 190 9.98 11.95 -6.42
CA ALA A 190 8.75 12.28 -5.71
C ALA A 190 8.61 11.54 -4.36
N ALA A 191 9.01 10.27 -4.29
CA ALA A 191 8.95 9.50 -3.05
C ALA A 191 9.90 10.06 -1.98
N GLU A 192 11.13 10.41 -2.36
CA GLU A 192 12.11 11.01 -1.44
C GLU A 192 11.65 12.39 -0.96
N ARG A 193 11.06 13.20 -1.85
CA ARG A 193 10.54 14.51 -1.49
C ARG A 193 9.37 14.41 -0.49
N LEU A 194 8.46 13.45 -0.70
CA LEU A 194 7.36 13.19 0.24
C LEU A 194 7.88 12.71 1.60
N LEU A 195 8.88 11.82 1.61
CA LEU A 195 9.53 11.35 2.83
C LEU A 195 10.16 12.51 3.60
N ASN A 196 10.99 13.33 2.94
CA ASN A 196 11.64 14.47 3.56
C ASN A 196 10.61 15.44 4.13
N ARG A 197 9.52 15.67 3.41
CA ARG A 197 8.45 16.54 3.89
C ARG A 197 7.76 15.99 5.14
N ALA A 198 7.49 14.71 5.19
CA ALA A 198 6.91 14.07 6.37
C ALA A 198 7.86 14.13 7.57
N LEU A 199 9.17 13.96 7.36
CA LEU A 199 10.19 14.10 8.40
C LEU A 199 10.30 15.54 8.90
N GLU A 200 10.29 16.55 8.02
CA GLU A 200 10.27 17.99 8.37
C GLU A 200 9.04 18.34 9.23
N ASN A 201 7.90 17.74 8.97
CA ASN A 201 6.66 17.94 9.72
C ASN A 201 6.59 17.14 11.04
N GLY A 202 7.69 16.44 11.38
CA GLY A 202 7.88 15.83 12.70
C GLY A 202 8.13 14.33 12.71
N GLY A 203 7.84 13.59 11.60
CA GLY A 203 8.17 12.18 11.46
C GLY A 203 7.75 11.32 12.67
N LYS A 204 6.48 11.40 13.07
CA LYS A 204 6.01 10.83 14.35
C LYS A 204 5.89 9.32 14.35
N ASP A 205 5.89 8.71 13.16
CA ASP A 205 5.77 7.25 12.96
C ASP A 205 6.68 6.77 11.85
N ASN A 206 6.75 5.45 11.64
CA ASN A 206 7.43 4.86 10.50
C ASN A 206 6.75 5.31 9.20
N ILE A 207 7.53 5.69 8.21
CA ILE A 207 7.02 6.19 6.94
C ILE A 207 7.39 5.22 5.83
N THR A 208 6.39 4.60 5.24
CA THR A 208 6.56 3.76 4.05
C THR A 208 5.85 4.40 2.87
N ILE A 209 6.56 4.57 1.75
CA ILE A 209 6.04 5.18 0.52
C ILE A 209 6.42 4.28 -0.66
N LEU A 210 5.44 3.89 -1.44
CA LEU A 210 5.63 3.14 -2.67
C LEU A 210 4.88 3.83 -3.81
N LEU A 211 5.59 4.26 -4.84
CA LEU A 211 5.02 4.86 -6.05
C LEU A 211 5.10 3.88 -7.22
N CYS A 212 3.98 3.70 -7.91
CA CYS A 212 3.89 2.92 -9.14
C CYS A 212 3.38 3.82 -10.27
N ARG A 213 4.15 3.98 -11.35
CA ARG A 213 3.72 4.73 -12.54
C ARG A 213 3.41 3.78 -13.68
N ILE A 214 2.25 3.96 -14.29
CA ILE A 214 1.89 3.25 -15.51
C ILE A 214 2.55 3.95 -16.69
N GLU A 215 3.47 3.26 -17.34
CA GLU A 215 4.08 3.82 -18.54
C GLU A 215 3.08 3.92 -19.69
N ARG A 216 3.16 5.02 -20.44
CA ARG A 216 2.40 5.14 -21.69
C ARG A 216 3.04 4.24 -22.73
N GLU A 217 2.25 3.38 -23.36
CA GLU A 217 2.74 2.65 -24.52
C GLU A 217 3.37 3.63 -25.51
N ARG A 218 4.66 3.48 -25.75
CA ARG A 218 5.33 4.22 -26.82
C ARG A 218 4.80 3.64 -28.11
N LYS A 219 3.82 4.32 -28.76
CA LYS A 219 3.47 4.01 -30.15
C LYS A 219 4.76 3.97 -30.93
N SER A 220 5.06 2.85 -31.57
CA SER A 220 6.27 2.69 -32.38
C SER A 220 6.28 3.79 -33.43
N LEU A 221 7.48 4.23 -33.84
CA LEU A 221 7.60 5.22 -34.92
C LEU A 221 6.82 4.77 -36.17
N PHE A 222 6.69 3.48 -36.38
CA PHE A 222 5.94 2.86 -37.47
C PHE A 222 4.42 3.12 -37.35
N GLU A 223 3.83 3.02 -36.17
CA GLU A 223 2.41 3.34 -35.94
C GLU A 223 2.12 4.86 -35.99
N ARG A 224 3.10 5.71 -35.68
CA ARG A 224 3.01 7.17 -35.87
C ARG A 224 3.04 7.58 -37.33
N LEU A 225 3.79 6.86 -38.17
CA LEU A 225 3.99 7.19 -39.60
C LEU A 225 2.94 6.50 -40.48
N PHE A 226 2.41 5.35 -40.12
CA PHE A 226 1.52 4.53 -40.94
C PHE A 226 0.15 4.25 -40.33
N GLY A 227 -0.15 4.72 -39.13
CA GLY A 227 -1.42 4.50 -38.40
C GLY A 227 -2.54 5.50 -38.74
N ARG A 228 -2.56 6.05 -39.93
CA ARG A 228 -3.72 6.77 -40.49
C ARG A 228 -4.21 6.00 -41.69
N GLU A 229 -5.09 5.04 -41.43
CA GLU A 229 -6.09 4.56 -42.39
C GLU A 229 -6.90 3.45 -41.71
N LYS A 230 -8.03 3.84 -41.08
CA LYS A 230 -9.36 3.25 -41.35
C LYS A 230 -10.40 3.98 -40.52
#